data_9f0a6eb2fdcc82f42c1cb35b069ea9fe
#
_entry.id   9f0a6eb2fdcc82f42c1cb35b069ea9fe
#
_cell.length_a   1.000
_cell.length_b   1.000
_cell.length_c   1.000
_cell.angle_alpha   90.00
_cell.angle_beta   90.00
_cell.angle_gamma   90.00
#
_symmetry.space_group_name_H-M   'P 1'
#
loop_
_entity.id
_entity.type
_entity.pdbx_description
1 polymer ?
#
loop_
_entity_poly.entity_id
_entity_poly.type
_entity_poly.pdbx_seq_one_letter_code
_entity_poly.pdbx_strand_id
1 'polypeptide(L)'
;ENLLEPLLVSFATTVLIVYFLTYPIRNKLTVWFRLIFPKVLIVIVLYQLVVSIMKVGEAGITHGRYFVILFGLFAVMIALIITFLPKKQWLVAPIFISFSLLSIIPPVDAFTISKNNQANLLQERLQSLNMFDGEIQPNSNISIEDKYFITEKFDYLQQMDYDIAWLPNESFTRLFGFSPQYDSYMNETYYTTHLKWGEPIVYPIESYDYFVKISVSPNPQNNHFELTNDTQLLLQKEQLVLVEHDTELLAWSLEELDTLFTDYYRELSLEEATLKTENDRAMLQIIVQSSELYEDERYAELYVFVQLKE
;
A
#
# COMPACT_ATOMS: atom_id res chain seq x y z
N GLU A 1 -1.74 -8.21 5.14
CA GLU A 1 -1.82 -9.26 4.08
C GLU A 1 -2.51 -10.51 4.59
N ASN A 2 -3.52 -10.97 3.85
CA ASN A 2 -4.25 -12.18 4.20
C ASN A 2 -3.40 -13.42 3.87
N LEU A 3 -2.60 -13.87 4.82
CA LEU A 3 -1.79 -15.09 4.73
C LEU A 3 -2.65 -16.38 4.57
N LEU A 4 -3.96 -16.27 4.77
CA LEU A 4 -4.87 -17.42 4.72
C LEU A 4 -4.92 -18.05 3.32
N GLU A 5 -5.03 -17.26 2.25
CA GLU A 5 -5.15 -17.76 0.89
C GLU A 5 -3.89 -18.52 0.42
N PRO A 6 -2.66 -17.98 0.55
CA PRO A 6 -1.43 -18.70 0.23
C PRO A 6 -1.26 -19.98 1.05
N LEU A 7 -1.64 -19.97 2.33
CA LEU A 7 -1.53 -21.13 3.21
C LEU A 7 -2.49 -22.26 2.77
N LEU A 8 -3.74 -21.92 2.42
CA LEU A 8 -4.71 -22.89 1.95
C LEU A 8 -4.33 -23.48 0.58
N VAL A 9 -3.81 -22.66 -0.34
CA VAL A 9 -3.29 -23.13 -1.64
C VAL A 9 -2.11 -24.08 -1.43
N SER A 10 -1.18 -23.72 -0.54
CA SER A 10 -0.03 -24.59 -0.20
C SER A 10 -0.47 -25.91 0.42
N PHE A 11 -1.45 -25.89 1.31
CA PHE A 11 -2.03 -27.09 1.91
C PHE A 11 -2.65 -27.99 0.83
N ALA A 12 -3.51 -27.43 -0.03
CA ALA A 12 -4.17 -28.17 -1.11
C ALA A 12 -3.16 -28.81 -2.06
N THR A 13 -2.15 -28.05 -2.47
CA THR A 13 -1.05 -28.52 -3.33
C THR A 13 -0.31 -29.67 -2.67
N THR A 14 0.06 -29.52 -1.40
CA THR A 14 0.78 -30.55 -0.63
C THR A 14 -0.04 -31.83 -0.54
N VAL A 15 -1.33 -31.74 -0.20
CA VAL A 15 -2.21 -32.93 -0.11
C VAL A 15 -2.31 -33.68 -1.45
N LEU A 16 -2.46 -32.94 -2.56
CA LEU A 16 -2.53 -33.56 -3.89
C LEU A 16 -1.21 -34.24 -4.27
N ILE A 17 -0.08 -33.56 -4.07
CA ILE A 17 1.24 -34.13 -4.36
C ILE A 17 1.49 -35.38 -3.53
N VAL A 18 1.29 -35.31 -2.22
CA VAL A 18 1.51 -36.46 -1.30
C VAL A 18 0.55 -37.60 -1.65
N TYR A 19 -0.69 -37.32 -2.04
CA TYR A 19 -1.63 -38.35 -2.46
C TYR A 19 -1.08 -39.15 -3.65
N PHE A 20 -0.60 -38.49 -4.70
CA PHE A 20 -0.07 -39.20 -5.90
C PHE A 20 1.27 -39.87 -5.63
N LEU A 21 2.17 -39.24 -4.88
CA LEU A 21 3.47 -39.85 -4.53
C LEU A 21 3.32 -41.10 -3.65
N THR A 22 2.30 -41.12 -2.77
CA THR A 22 2.07 -42.28 -1.89
C THR A 22 1.17 -43.35 -2.51
N TYR A 23 0.71 -43.16 -3.73
CA TYR A 23 -0.20 -44.08 -4.37
C TYR A 23 0.35 -45.54 -4.50
N PRO A 24 1.63 -45.77 -4.85
CA PRO A 24 2.20 -47.13 -4.90
C PRO A 24 2.46 -47.77 -3.54
N ILE A 25 2.47 -46.96 -2.46
CA ILE A 25 2.83 -47.42 -1.10
C ILE A 25 1.60 -47.98 -0.41
N ARG A 26 1.72 -49.21 0.14
CA ARG A 26 0.59 -49.94 0.77
C ARG A 26 0.75 -50.16 2.28
N ASN A 27 1.31 -49.17 3.01
CA ASN A 27 1.33 -49.25 4.46
C ASN A 27 0.03 -48.63 5.08
N LYS A 28 -0.22 -48.91 6.38
CA LYS A 28 -1.43 -48.45 7.07
C LYS A 28 -1.57 -46.94 7.04
N LEU A 29 -0.48 -46.20 7.22
CA LEU A 29 -0.48 -44.76 7.30
C LEU A 29 -0.87 -44.11 5.95
N THR A 30 -0.31 -44.58 4.84
CA THR A 30 -0.64 -44.07 3.50
C THR A 30 -2.06 -44.41 3.08
N VAL A 31 -2.57 -45.58 3.47
CA VAL A 31 -3.99 -45.93 3.22
C VAL A 31 -4.92 -45.00 3.97
N TRP A 32 -4.65 -44.73 5.27
CA TRP A 32 -5.39 -43.77 6.07
C TRP A 32 -5.34 -42.36 5.51
N PHE A 33 -4.15 -41.88 5.12
CA PHE A 33 -3.96 -40.60 4.49
C PHE A 33 -4.86 -40.44 3.25
N ARG A 34 -4.79 -41.40 2.32
CA ARG A 34 -5.59 -41.37 1.09
C ARG A 34 -7.10 -41.50 1.30
N LEU A 35 -7.54 -42.05 2.41
CA LEU A 35 -8.95 -42.17 2.76
C LEU A 35 -9.53 -40.88 3.34
N ILE A 36 -8.75 -40.17 4.17
CA ILE A 36 -9.22 -39.04 4.99
C ILE A 36 -8.89 -37.70 4.31
N PHE A 37 -7.64 -37.48 3.93
CA PHE A 37 -7.19 -36.16 3.51
C PHE A 37 -7.89 -35.60 2.25
N PRO A 38 -8.25 -36.36 1.22
CA PRO A 38 -9.03 -35.83 0.10
C PRO A 38 -10.40 -35.31 0.50
N LYS A 39 -11.04 -35.91 1.51
CA LYS A 39 -12.34 -35.44 2.04
C LYS A 39 -12.18 -34.14 2.84
N VAL A 40 -11.14 -34.06 3.66
CA VAL A 40 -10.79 -32.83 4.39
C VAL A 40 -10.45 -31.72 3.40
N LEU A 41 -9.72 -32.04 2.33
CA LEU A 41 -9.37 -31.10 1.28
C LEU A 41 -10.61 -30.48 0.63
N ILE A 42 -11.65 -31.27 0.35
CA ILE A 42 -12.92 -30.75 -0.22
C ILE A 42 -13.50 -29.66 0.69
N VAL A 43 -13.59 -29.93 1.99
CA VAL A 43 -14.18 -28.96 2.96
C VAL A 43 -13.35 -27.69 3.02
N ILE A 44 -12.02 -27.80 3.15
CA ILE A 44 -11.11 -26.65 3.28
C ILE A 44 -11.15 -25.79 2.01
N VAL A 45 -11.10 -26.42 0.84
CA VAL A 45 -11.06 -25.65 -0.43
C VAL A 45 -12.44 -25.05 -0.75
N LEU A 46 -13.55 -25.70 -0.40
CA LEU A 46 -14.86 -25.08 -0.51
C LEU A 46 -14.98 -23.83 0.37
N TYR A 47 -14.50 -23.91 1.63
CA TYR A 47 -14.43 -22.74 2.49
C TYR A 47 -13.60 -21.61 1.86
N GLN A 48 -12.40 -21.93 1.35
CA GLN A 48 -11.54 -20.95 0.64
C GLN A 48 -12.27 -20.32 -0.54
N LEU A 49 -12.95 -21.11 -1.38
CA LEU A 49 -13.70 -20.60 -2.54
C LEU A 49 -14.79 -19.61 -2.11
N VAL A 50 -15.53 -19.90 -1.04
CA VAL A 50 -16.55 -18.99 -0.51
C VAL A 50 -15.91 -17.67 -0.09
N VAL A 51 -14.82 -17.70 0.69
CA VAL A 51 -14.11 -16.49 1.13
C VAL A 51 -13.57 -15.70 -0.07
N SER A 52 -12.96 -16.37 -1.05
CA SER A 52 -12.44 -15.70 -2.26
C SER A 52 -13.55 -15.07 -3.10
N ILE A 53 -14.72 -15.70 -3.21
CA ILE A 53 -15.88 -15.15 -3.93
C ILE A 53 -16.44 -13.91 -3.19
N MET A 54 -16.51 -13.94 -1.85
CA MET A 54 -16.93 -12.76 -1.07
C MET A 54 -16.00 -11.58 -1.34
N LYS A 55 -14.70 -11.78 -1.30
CA LYS A 55 -13.71 -10.73 -1.59
C LYS A 55 -13.78 -10.20 -3.04
N VAL A 56 -14.18 -11.04 -4.01
CA VAL A 56 -14.45 -10.58 -5.37
C VAL A 56 -15.62 -9.61 -5.40
N GLY A 57 -16.66 -9.84 -4.58
CA GLY A 57 -17.79 -8.92 -4.46
C GLY A 57 -17.40 -7.54 -3.92
N GLU A 58 -16.39 -7.46 -3.05
CA GLU A 58 -15.94 -6.22 -2.39
C GLU A 58 -14.93 -5.44 -3.26
N ALA A 59 -13.89 -6.11 -3.75
CA ALA A 59 -12.76 -5.44 -4.39
C ALA A 59 -12.53 -5.88 -5.86
N GLY A 60 -13.41 -6.72 -6.42
CA GLY A 60 -13.30 -7.22 -7.78
C GLY A 60 -12.28 -8.35 -7.98
N ILE A 61 -12.13 -8.76 -9.25
CA ILE A 61 -11.25 -9.86 -9.65
C ILE A 61 -9.87 -9.28 -10.01
N THR A 62 -8.85 -9.64 -9.23
CA THR A 62 -7.44 -9.47 -9.61
C THR A 62 -6.91 -10.76 -10.23
N HIS A 63 -5.78 -10.70 -10.97
CA HIS A 63 -5.14 -11.91 -11.52
C HIS A 63 -4.83 -12.95 -10.44
N GLY A 64 -4.36 -12.51 -9.27
CA GLY A 64 -4.08 -13.40 -8.13
C GLY A 64 -5.33 -14.12 -7.63
N ARG A 65 -6.44 -13.41 -7.41
CA ARG A 65 -7.72 -13.99 -7.02
C ARG A 65 -8.28 -14.94 -8.06
N TYR A 66 -8.13 -14.60 -9.34
CA TYR A 66 -8.53 -15.50 -10.42
C TYR A 66 -7.78 -16.85 -10.32
N PHE A 67 -6.45 -16.84 -10.16
CA PHE A 67 -5.67 -18.07 -10.01
C PHE A 67 -6.07 -18.87 -8.77
N VAL A 68 -6.31 -18.20 -7.63
CA VAL A 68 -6.76 -18.87 -6.40
C VAL A 68 -8.11 -19.57 -6.60
N ILE A 69 -9.08 -18.90 -7.25
CA ILE A 69 -10.41 -19.47 -7.53
C ILE A 69 -10.28 -20.62 -8.52
N LEU A 70 -9.54 -20.43 -9.61
CA LEU A 70 -9.35 -21.46 -10.65
C LEU A 70 -8.66 -22.70 -10.07
N PHE A 71 -7.60 -22.51 -9.27
CA PHE A 71 -6.92 -23.60 -8.57
C PHE A 71 -7.83 -24.29 -7.54
N GLY A 72 -8.63 -23.53 -6.80
CA GLY A 72 -9.62 -24.10 -5.86
C GLY A 72 -10.65 -24.97 -6.54
N LEU A 73 -11.20 -24.53 -7.68
CA LEU A 73 -12.14 -25.34 -8.49
C LEU A 73 -11.47 -26.62 -9.00
N PHE A 74 -10.24 -26.52 -9.50
CA PHE A 74 -9.42 -27.66 -9.89
C PHE A 74 -9.23 -28.64 -8.72
N ALA A 75 -8.79 -28.14 -7.55
CA ALA A 75 -8.50 -28.97 -6.38
C ALA A 75 -9.74 -29.70 -5.87
N VAL A 76 -10.91 -29.03 -5.81
CA VAL A 76 -12.19 -29.67 -5.46
C VAL A 76 -12.55 -30.76 -6.46
N MET A 77 -12.44 -30.47 -7.77
CA MET A 77 -12.78 -31.46 -8.80
C MET A 77 -11.90 -32.70 -8.70
N ILE A 78 -10.58 -32.52 -8.50
CA ILE A 78 -9.67 -33.65 -8.30
C ILE A 78 -9.99 -34.42 -7.02
N ALA A 79 -10.21 -33.72 -5.91
CA ALA A 79 -10.55 -34.34 -4.63
C ALA A 79 -11.87 -35.15 -4.72
N LEU A 80 -12.86 -34.70 -5.46
CA LEU A 80 -14.09 -35.45 -5.74
C LEU A 80 -13.82 -36.73 -6.56
N ILE A 81 -13.00 -36.62 -7.62
CA ILE A 81 -12.64 -37.77 -8.46
C ILE A 81 -11.91 -38.85 -7.65
N ILE A 82 -10.88 -38.46 -6.87
CA ILE A 82 -10.10 -39.41 -6.08
C ILE A 82 -10.90 -40.01 -4.93
N THR A 83 -11.90 -39.31 -4.42
CA THR A 83 -12.74 -39.76 -3.30
C THR A 83 -13.87 -40.68 -3.78
N PHE A 84 -14.62 -40.27 -4.80
CA PHE A 84 -15.86 -40.94 -5.21
C PHE A 84 -15.73 -41.76 -6.51
N LEU A 85 -14.73 -41.45 -7.33
CA LEU A 85 -14.51 -42.11 -8.65
C LEU A 85 -13.08 -42.65 -8.78
N PRO A 86 -12.58 -43.49 -7.83
CA PRO A 86 -11.18 -43.90 -7.80
C PRO A 86 -10.71 -44.64 -9.05
N LYS A 87 -11.65 -45.24 -9.82
CA LYS A 87 -11.35 -45.89 -11.10
C LYS A 87 -11.14 -44.91 -12.26
N LYS A 88 -11.49 -43.62 -12.07
CA LYS A 88 -11.40 -42.59 -13.11
C LYS A 88 -10.26 -41.57 -12.86
N GLN A 89 -9.25 -41.93 -12.08
CA GLN A 89 -8.11 -41.05 -11.76
C GLN A 89 -7.32 -40.61 -13.01
N TRP A 90 -7.44 -41.32 -14.13
CA TRP A 90 -6.85 -40.91 -15.41
C TRP A 90 -7.39 -39.56 -15.90
N LEU A 91 -8.57 -39.12 -15.43
CA LEU A 91 -9.13 -37.79 -15.73
C LEU A 91 -8.34 -36.64 -15.15
N VAL A 92 -7.49 -36.88 -14.14
CA VAL A 92 -6.70 -35.83 -13.48
C VAL A 92 -5.82 -35.07 -14.47
N ALA A 93 -5.13 -35.79 -15.36
CA ALA A 93 -4.23 -35.15 -16.32
C ALA A 93 -4.98 -34.26 -17.34
N PRO A 94 -6.05 -34.74 -18.05
CA PRO A 94 -6.78 -33.86 -18.96
C PRO A 94 -7.48 -32.70 -18.27
N ILE A 95 -7.95 -32.85 -17.02
CA ILE A 95 -8.53 -31.75 -16.23
C ILE A 95 -7.43 -30.70 -15.90
N PHE A 96 -6.25 -31.16 -15.46
CA PHE A 96 -5.13 -30.24 -15.19
C PHE A 96 -4.77 -29.44 -16.46
N ILE A 97 -4.65 -30.10 -17.61
CA ILE A 97 -4.37 -29.42 -18.89
C ILE A 97 -5.47 -28.41 -19.21
N SER A 98 -6.75 -28.78 -19.03
CA SER A 98 -7.88 -27.86 -19.30
C SER A 98 -7.84 -26.63 -18.43
N PHE A 99 -7.61 -26.78 -17.12
CA PHE A 99 -7.50 -25.65 -16.19
C PHE A 99 -6.26 -24.79 -16.47
N SER A 100 -5.13 -25.41 -16.84
CA SER A 100 -3.93 -24.67 -17.26
C SER A 100 -4.18 -23.85 -18.53
N LEU A 101 -4.89 -24.40 -19.52
CA LEU A 101 -5.26 -23.66 -20.72
C LEU A 101 -6.22 -22.49 -20.42
N LEU A 102 -7.23 -22.71 -19.57
CA LEU A 102 -8.15 -21.64 -19.14
C LEU A 102 -7.42 -20.49 -18.46
N SER A 103 -6.30 -20.76 -17.77
CA SER A 103 -5.56 -19.72 -17.06
C SER A 103 -4.75 -18.78 -17.97
N ILE A 104 -4.48 -19.17 -19.23
CA ILE A 104 -3.58 -18.44 -20.14
C ILE A 104 -4.18 -18.08 -21.49
N ILE A 105 -5.34 -18.64 -21.87
CA ILE A 105 -5.94 -18.41 -23.21
C ILE A 105 -6.99 -17.30 -23.13
N PRO A 106 -6.78 -16.15 -23.85
CA PRO A 106 -7.80 -15.12 -23.98
C PRO A 106 -9.08 -15.65 -24.66
N PRO A 107 -10.24 -15.14 -24.31
CA PRO A 107 -10.52 -14.01 -23.40
C PRO A 107 -10.77 -14.42 -21.95
N VAL A 108 -10.56 -15.68 -21.58
CA VAL A 108 -10.90 -16.23 -20.25
C VAL A 108 -9.70 -16.35 -19.32
N ASP A 109 -8.53 -15.91 -19.76
CA ASP A 109 -7.30 -15.93 -18.96
C ASP A 109 -7.35 -14.91 -17.80
N ALA A 110 -6.43 -15.12 -16.84
CA ALA A 110 -6.36 -14.33 -15.61
C ALA A 110 -6.17 -12.84 -15.88
N PHE A 111 -5.34 -12.49 -16.86
CA PHE A 111 -4.98 -11.09 -17.13
C PHE A 111 -6.08 -10.35 -17.87
N THR A 112 -6.70 -10.96 -18.88
CA THR A 112 -7.83 -10.37 -19.61
C THR A 112 -9.04 -10.16 -18.69
N ILE A 113 -9.38 -11.15 -17.87
CA ILE A 113 -10.51 -11.06 -16.95
C ILE A 113 -10.25 -9.99 -15.89
N SER A 114 -9.08 -9.98 -15.27
CA SER A 114 -8.77 -8.97 -14.24
C SER A 114 -8.68 -7.56 -14.79
N LYS A 115 -8.03 -7.36 -15.94
CA LYS A 115 -8.01 -6.09 -16.67
C LYS A 115 -9.42 -5.53 -16.87
N ASN A 116 -10.28 -6.31 -17.51
CA ASN A 116 -11.63 -5.86 -17.83
C ASN A 116 -12.46 -5.60 -16.58
N ASN A 117 -12.36 -6.47 -15.56
CA ASN A 117 -13.10 -6.30 -14.33
C ASN A 117 -12.67 -5.04 -13.56
N GLN A 118 -11.37 -4.84 -13.34
CA GLN A 118 -10.87 -3.68 -12.59
C GLN A 118 -11.09 -2.37 -13.35
N ALA A 119 -10.90 -2.36 -14.66
CA ALA A 119 -11.20 -1.18 -15.49
C ALA A 119 -12.69 -0.81 -15.48
N ASN A 120 -13.59 -1.81 -15.57
CA ASN A 120 -15.03 -1.56 -15.50
C ASN A 120 -15.44 -1.03 -14.12
N LEU A 121 -14.93 -1.60 -13.04
CA LEU A 121 -15.20 -1.12 -11.67
C LEU A 121 -14.76 0.33 -11.47
N LEU A 122 -13.58 0.70 -11.95
CA LEU A 122 -13.10 2.09 -11.92
C LEU A 122 -14.02 2.99 -12.74
N GLN A 123 -14.35 2.61 -13.98
CA GLN A 123 -15.21 3.38 -14.86
C GLN A 123 -16.61 3.59 -14.28
N GLU A 124 -17.23 2.54 -13.75
CA GLU A 124 -18.56 2.60 -13.10
C GLU A 124 -18.54 3.53 -11.88
N ARG A 125 -17.47 3.48 -11.06
CA ARG A 125 -17.36 4.39 -9.92
C ARG A 125 -17.19 5.83 -10.36
N LEU A 126 -16.32 6.11 -11.33
CA LEU A 126 -16.16 7.46 -11.89
C LEU A 126 -17.46 8.00 -12.49
N GLN A 127 -18.24 7.17 -13.21
CA GLN A 127 -19.56 7.55 -13.72
C GLN A 127 -20.54 7.88 -12.59
N SER A 128 -20.57 7.08 -11.53
CA SER A 128 -21.46 7.32 -10.38
C SER A 128 -21.15 8.64 -9.64
N LEU A 129 -19.90 9.08 -9.70
CA LEU A 129 -19.41 10.33 -9.12
C LEU A 129 -19.47 11.53 -10.09
N ASN A 130 -20.03 11.34 -11.29
CA ASN A 130 -20.02 12.33 -12.40
C ASN A 130 -18.59 12.78 -12.78
N MET A 131 -17.61 11.90 -12.62
CA MET A 131 -16.22 12.12 -13.01
C MET A 131 -15.85 11.49 -14.35
N PHE A 132 -16.80 10.88 -15.06
CA PHE A 132 -16.58 10.27 -16.37
C PHE A 132 -17.81 10.42 -17.28
N ASP A 133 -17.61 11.12 -18.40
CA ASP A 133 -18.58 11.25 -19.50
C ASP A 133 -17.82 11.18 -20.84
N GLY A 134 -17.24 10.00 -21.12
CA GLY A 134 -16.34 9.79 -22.26
C GLY A 134 -14.89 10.19 -21.97
N GLU A 135 -14.66 11.18 -21.13
CA GLU A 135 -13.36 11.63 -20.62
C GLU A 135 -13.42 11.77 -19.10
N ILE A 136 -12.23 11.67 -18.43
CA ILE A 136 -12.15 11.82 -16.97
C ILE A 136 -12.26 13.32 -16.64
N GLN A 137 -13.12 13.65 -15.69
CA GLN A 137 -13.32 14.99 -15.14
C GLN A 137 -12.73 15.04 -13.72
N PRO A 138 -11.64 15.80 -13.47
CA PRO A 138 -11.04 15.90 -12.15
C PRO A 138 -12.02 16.45 -11.11
N ASN A 139 -12.12 15.80 -9.94
CA ASN A 139 -12.95 16.25 -8.82
C ASN A 139 -12.32 15.86 -7.49
N SER A 140 -11.83 16.85 -6.74
CA SER A 140 -11.26 16.61 -5.40
C SER A 140 -12.32 16.50 -4.30
N ASN A 141 -13.56 16.91 -4.57
CA ASN A 141 -14.64 16.97 -3.58
C ASN A 141 -15.50 15.71 -3.58
N ILE A 142 -14.88 14.55 -3.40
CA ILE A 142 -15.52 13.24 -3.25
C ILE A 142 -15.16 12.64 -1.88
N SER A 143 -15.87 11.59 -1.46
CA SER A 143 -15.63 10.95 -0.18
C SER A 143 -14.22 10.34 -0.12
N ILE A 144 -13.69 10.17 1.08
CA ILE A 144 -12.38 9.53 1.28
C ILE A 144 -12.40 8.07 0.80
N GLU A 145 -13.51 7.36 1.00
CA GLU A 145 -13.69 5.99 0.54
C GLU A 145 -13.65 5.89 -0.99
N ASP A 146 -14.22 6.90 -1.69
CA ASP A 146 -14.16 6.97 -3.15
C ASP A 146 -12.74 7.23 -3.64
N LYS A 147 -11.99 8.11 -2.96
CA LYS A 147 -10.58 8.36 -3.26
C LYS A 147 -9.73 7.10 -3.11
N TYR A 148 -9.93 6.32 -2.03
CA TYR A 148 -9.27 5.03 -1.83
C TYR A 148 -9.59 4.04 -2.93
N PHE A 149 -10.88 3.89 -3.23
CA PHE A 149 -11.33 2.97 -4.27
C PHE A 149 -10.71 3.29 -5.62
N ILE A 150 -10.73 4.57 -6.03
CA ILE A 150 -10.15 5.04 -7.30
C ILE A 150 -8.63 4.78 -7.30
N THR A 151 -7.94 5.10 -6.20
CA THR A 151 -6.50 4.87 -6.05
C THR A 151 -6.16 3.39 -6.19
N GLU A 152 -6.84 2.51 -5.45
CA GLU A 152 -6.59 1.06 -5.49
C GLU A 152 -6.78 0.49 -6.91
N LYS A 153 -7.85 0.90 -7.60
CA LYS A 153 -8.13 0.39 -8.94
C LYS A 153 -7.14 0.92 -9.98
N PHE A 154 -6.82 2.21 -9.91
CA PHE A 154 -5.84 2.82 -10.78
C PHE A 154 -4.44 2.20 -10.60
N ASP A 155 -3.97 2.09 -9.36
CA ASP A 155 -2.66 1.51 -9.05
C ASP A 155 -2.55 0.07 -9.54
N TYR A 156 -3.60 -0.73 -9.34
CA TYR A 156 -3.61 -2.08 -9.87
C TYR A 156 -3.47 -2.11 -11.41
N LEU A 157 -4.19 -1.25 -12.13
CA LEU A 157 -4.12 -1.17 -13.59
C LEU A 157 -2.75 -0.70 -14.06
N GLN A 158 -2.14 0.27 -13.38
CA GLN A 158 -0.79 0.76 -13.67
C GLN A 158 0.30 -0.26 -13.34
N GLN A 159 0.24 -0.90 -12.17
CA GLN A 159 1.21 -1.90 -11.75
C GLN A 159 1.27 -3.09 -12.71
N MET A 160 0.13 -3.44 -13.30
CA MET A 160 0.02 -4.52 -14.28
C MET A 160 0.33 -4.08 -15.72
N ASP A 161 0.66 -2.79 -15.93
CA ASP A 161 0.92 -2.20 -17.25
C ASP A 161 -0.23 -2.47 -18.25
N TYR A 162 -1.47 -2.35 -17.76
CA TYR A 162 -2.65 -2.57 -18.60
C TYR A 162 -2.97 -1.34 -19.46
N ASP A 163 -2.90 -1.51 -20.77
CA ASP A 163 -3.38 -0.51 -21.72
C ASP A 163 -4.92 -0.47 -21.71
N ILE A 164 -5.49 0.64 -21.20
CA ILE A 164 -6.93 0.90 -21.10
C ILE A 164 -7.28 2.08 -22.01
N ALA A 165 -8.06 1.84 -23.05
CA ALA A 165 -8.32 2.79 -24.12
C ALA A 165 -8.91 4.16 -23.66
N TRP A 166 -9.66 4.18 -22.55
CA TRP A 166 -10.27 5.40 -22.02
C TRP A 166 -9.48 6.04 -20.88
N LEU A 167 -8.42 5.38 -20.37
CA LEU A 167 -7.59 5.85 -19.27
C LEU A 167 -6.26 6.42 -19.82
N PRO A 168 -6.08 7.75 -19.87
CA PRO A 168 -4.86 8.35 -20.39
C PRO A 168 -3.63 8.01 -19.52
N ASN A 169 -2.47 7.96 -20.15
CA ASN A 169 -1.20 7.82 -19.45
C ASN A 169 -0.73 9.19 -18.91
N GLU A 170 -1.42 9.66 -17.89
CA GLU A 170 -1.13 10.92 -17.20
C GLU A 170 -0.94 10.65 -15.70
N SER A 171 -0.42 11.65 -14.96
CA SER A 171 -0.26 11.51 -13.51
C SER A 171 -1.63 11.41 -12.81
N PHE A 172 -1.71 10.61 -11.75
CA PHE A 172 -2.92 10.38 -10.97
C PHE A 172 -3.62 11.68 -10.56
N THR A 173 -2.86 12.60 -9.95
CA THR A 173 -3.39 13.87 -9.45
C THR A 173 -3.98 14.74 -10.58
N ARG A 174 -3.39 14.68 -11.77
CA ARG A 174 -3.93 15.43 -12.93
C ARG A 174 -5.22 14.83 -13.45
N LEU A 175 -5.32 13.50 -13.46
CA LEU A 175 -6.52 12.79 -13.93
C LEU A 175 -7.72 12.98 -12.99
N PHE A 176 -7.48 12.81 -11.69
CA PHE A 176 -8.57 12.71 -10.71
C PHE A 176 -8.75 13.98 -9.87
N GLY A 177 -7.77 14.90 -9.83
CA GLY A 177 -7.83 16.14 -9.09
C GLY A 177 -7.53 16.03 -7.59
N PHE A 178 -7.05 14.87 -7.12
CA PHE A 178 -6.63 14.64 -5.74
C PHE A 178 -5.41 13.71 -5.71
N SER A 179 -4.68 13.69 -4.59
CA SER A 179 -3.54 12.81 -4.40
C SER A 179 -3.97 11.37 -4.09
N PRO A 180 -3.19 10.35 -4.50
CA PRO A 180 -3.49 8.96 -4.18
C PRO A 180 -3.72 8.74 -2.67
N GLN A 181 -4.70 7.91 -2.33
CA GLN A 181 -5.03 7.55 -0.96
C GLN A 181 -4.90 6.03 -0.78
N TYR A 182 -4.27 5.57 0.32
CA TYR A 182 -3.97 4.16 0.56
C TYR A 182 -4.62 3.64 1.84
N ASP A 183 -5.22 2.47 1.76
CA ASP A 183 -6.04 1.85 2.83
C ASP A 183 -5.24 1.49 4.11
N SER A 184 -3.91 1.38 4.01
CA SER A 184 -3.02 1.20 5.16
C SER A 184 -3.11 2.35 6.17
N TYR A 185 -3.71 3.45 5.78
CA TYR A 185 -3.90 4.65 6.61
C TYR A 185 -5.27 4.73 7.28
N MET A 186 -6.22 3.84 6.93
CA MET A 186 -7.59 3.88 7.49
C MET A 186 -7.72 3.28 8.89
N ASN A 187 -6.86 2.35 9.29
CA ASN A 187 -7.00 1.62 10.56
C ASN A 187 -6.17 2.16 11.72
N GLU A 188 -5.29 3.13 11.45
CA GLU A 188 -4.41 3.73 12.46
C GLU A 188 -4.29 5.21 12.11
N THR A 189 -4.06 6.04 13.09
CA THR A 189 -3.86 7.48 12.95
C THR A 189 -2.54 7.78 12.20
N TYR A 190 -2.55 7.50 10.89
CA TYR A 190 -1.39 7.77 10.03
C TYR A 190 -1.69 8.98 9.16
N TYR A 191 -0.97 10.04 9.41
CA TYR A 191 -1.00 11.25 8.59
C TYR A 191 0.34 11.42 7.90
N THR A 192 0.32 11.83 6.64
CA THR A 192 1.55 12.17 5.92
C THR A 192 1.38 13.47 5.16
N THR A 193 2.38 14.32 5.25
CA THR A 193 2.47 15.56 4.49
C THR A 193 3.78 15.62 3.73
N HIS A 194 3.75 16.16 2.54
CA HIS A 194 4.94 16.35 1.72
C HIS A 194 4.93 17.73 1.09
N LEU A 195 6.11 18.30 0.93
CA LEU A 195 6.29 19.46 0.10
C LEU A 195 5.99 19.09 -1.37
N LYS A 196 5.23 19.91 -2.07
CA LYS A 196 4.78 19.67 -3.43
C LYS A 196 5.95 19.40 -4.38
N TRP A 197 5.90 18.25 -5.05
CA TRP A 197 6.93 17.80 -5.98
C TRP A 197 6.84 18.50 -7.33
N GLY A 198 8.00 18.74 -7.96
CA GLY A 198 8.07 19.12 -9.38
C GLY A 198 8.31 20.60 -9.67
N GLU A 199 8.25 21.48 -8.67
CA GLU A 199 8.68 22.87 -8.82
C GLU A 199 10.08 23.05 -8.25
N PRO A 200 11.03 23.73 -8.97
CA PRO A 200 12.33 24.05 -8.41
C PRO A 200 12.15 25.04 -7.26
N ILE A 201 12.50 24.61 -6.06
CA ILE A 201 12.40 25.45 -4.86
C ILE A 201 13.74 26.14 -4.64
N VAL A 202 13.74 27.47 -4.61
CA VAL A 202 14.90 28.28 -4.32
C VAL A 202 14.75 28.84 -2.90
N TYR A 203 15.68 28.48 -2.03
CA TYR A 203 15.74 29.02 -0.68
C TYR A 203 16.72 30.18 -0.62
N PRO A 204 16.31 31.43 -0.33
CA PRO A 204 17.23 32.52 -0.05
C PRO A 204 17.95 32.25 1.27
N ILE A 205 19.26 32.06 1.22
CA ILE A 205 20.08 31.74 2.41
C ILE A 205 20.87 32.94 2.94
N GLU A 206 20.84 34.05 2.25
CA GLU A 206 21.65 35.25 2.55
C GLU A 206 21.39 35.86 3.95
N SER A 207 20.22 35.55 4.52
CA SER A 207 19.81 36.06 5.84
C SER A 207 20.05 35.07 6.97
N TYR A 208 20.65 33.90 6.69
CA TYR A 208 20.86 32.86 7.70
C TYR A 208 22.35 32.53 7.83
N ASP A 209 22.76 32.24 9.07
CA ASP A 209 24.13 31.88 9.37
C ASP A 209 24.42 30.40 9.13
N TYR A 210 23.41 29.54 9.37
CA TYR A 210 23.56 28.07 9.24
C TYR A 210 22.35 27.44 8.58
N PHE A 211 22.62 26.30 7.92
CA PHE A 211 21.62 25.39 7.38
C PHE A 211 21.91 23.97 7.88
N VAL A 212 20.89 23.30 8.40
CA VAL A 212 20.98 21.91 8.89
C VAL A 212 19.82 21.09 8.31
N LYS A 213 20.14 19.91 7.77
CA LYS A 213 19.12 18.91 7.45
C LYS A 213 18.95 17.97 8.64
N ILE A 214 17.73 17.82 9.13
CA ILE A 214 17.39 17.02 10.31
C ILE A 214 16.36 15.97 9.93
N SER A 215 16.61 14.73 10.35
CA SER A 215 15.61 13.65 10.31
C SER A 215 15.10 13.38 11.71
N VAL A 216 13.82 13.64 11.92
CA VAL A 216 13.11 13.36 13.17
C VAL A 216 12.61 11.92 13.14
N SER A 217 12.84 11.18 14.22
CA SER A 217 12.31 9.83 14.42
C SER A 217 12.24 9.54 15.93
N PRO A 218 11.47 8.54 16.39
CA PRO A 218 11.38 8.17 17.81
C PRO A 218 12.73 7.82 18.45
N ASN A 219 13.66 7.28 17.63
CA ASN A 219 15.02 6.93 18.03
C ASN A 219 16.04 7.54 17.04
N PRO A 220 16.29 8.86 17.11
CA PRO A 220 17.16 9.52 16.15
C PRO A 220 18.60 9.03 16.30
N GLN A 221 19.24 8.70 15.18
CA GLN A 221 20.66 8.29 15.15
C GLN A 221 21.62 9.44 15.49
N ASN A 222 21.19 10.67 15.15
CA ASN A 222 21.92 11.89 15.45
C ASN A 222 20.93 12.93 15.98
N ASN A 223 21.16 13.38 17.19
CA ASN A 223 20.34 14.37 17.89
C ASN A 223 21.12 15.63 18.30
N HIS A 224 22.36 15.76 17.81
CA HIS A 224 23.27 16.84 18.16
C HIS A 224 23.98 17.36 16.91
N PHE A 225 23.80 18.63 16.60
CA PHE A 225 24.33 19.30 15.42
C PHE A 225 25.16 20.52 15.86
N GLU A 226 26.48 20.38 15.79
CA GLU A 226 27.42 21.49 16.09
C GLU A 226 27.38 22.52 14.96
N LEU A 227 27.04 23.77 15.29
CA LEU A 227 27.04 24.91 14.39
C LEU A 227 28.38 25.68 14.51
N THR A 228 28.83 25.90 15.73
CA THR A 228 30.15 26.45 16.07
C THR A 228 30.71 25.71 17.28
N ASN A 229 31.89 26.14 17.77
CA ASN A 229 32.47 25.59 19.01
C ASN A 229 31.55 25.85 20.25
N ASP A 230 30.75 26.90 20.20
CA ASP A 230 29.94 27.38 21.34
C ASP A 230 28.44 27.28 21.09
N THR A 231 28.01 27.04 19.83
CA THR A 231 26.59 27.01 19.45
C THR A 231 26.25 25.65 18.82
N GLN A 232 25.16 25.06 19.27
CA GLN A 232 24.70 23.75 18.80
C GLN A 232 23.17 23.72 18.72
N LEU A 233 22.68 22.88 17.83
CA LEU A 233 21.26 22.57 17.68
C LEU A 233 21.01 21.15 18.18
N LEU A 234 20.11 20.99 19.14
CA LEU A 234 19.79 19.71 19.77
C LEU A 234 18.37 19.28 19.42
N LEU A 235 18.25 18.06 18.91
CA LEU A 235 16.96 17.40 18.75
C LEU A 235 16.65 16.62 20.02
N GLN A 236 15.71 17.10 20.81
CA GLN A 236 15.16 16.44 21.99
C GLN A 236 13.86 15.71 21.61
N LYS A 237 13.30 14.92 22.53
CA LYS A 237 12.14 14.08 22.24
C LYS A 237 10.94 14.85 21.64
N GLU A 238 10.71 16.08 22.10
CA GLU A 238 9.52 16.87 21.73
C GLU A 238 9.87 18.26 21.19
N GLN A 239 11.14 18.59 21.07
CA GLN A 239 11.57 19.92 20.65
C GLN A 239 12.94 19.96 20.01
N LEU A 240 13.14 20.95 19.15
CA LEU A 240 14.42 21.33 18.58
C LEU A 240 14.90 22.56 19.36
N VAL A 241 16.10 22.48 19.98
CA VAL A 241 16.62 23.50 20.86
C VAL A 241 17.93 24.03 20.34
N LEU A 242 18.01 25.35 20.14
CA LEU A 242 19.25 26.06 19.86
C LEU A 242 19.92 26.48 21.20
N VAL A 243 21.16 26.06 21.37
CA VAL A 243 21.92 26.27 22.60
C VAL A 243 23.23 26.99 22.29
N GLU A 244 23.62 27.96 23.14
CA GLU A 244 24.91 28.64 23.12
C GLU A 244 25.52 28.65 24.51
N HIS A 245 26.78 28.20 24.64
CA HIS A 245 27.45 28.07 25.94
C HIS A 245 26.60 27.37 27.01
N ASP A 246 25.98 26.24 26.66
CA ASP A 246 25.05 25.48 27.52
C ASP A 246 23.79 26.24 27.97
N THR A 247 23.51 27.41 27.37
CA THR A 247 22.31 28.19 27.62
C THR A 247 21.36 28.10 26.45
N GLU A 248 20.10 27.77 26.70
CA GLU A 248 19.05 27.76 25.69
C GLU A 248 18.83 29.17 25.12
N LEU A 249 18.98 29.28 23.78
CA LEU A 249 18.67 30.52 23.06
C LEU A 249 17.24 30.53 22.56
N LEU A 250 16.80 29.43 21.95
CA LEU A 250 15.50 29.34 21.32
C LEU A 250 15.10 27.86 21.24
N ALA A 251 13.83 27.53 21.50
CA ALA A 251 13.26 26.21 21.32
C ALA A 251 12.08 26.27 20.37
N TRP A 252 11.90 25.20 19.62
CA TRP A 252 10.76 24.97 18.74
C TRP A 252 10.15 23.62 19.07
N SER A 253 8.81 23.55 19.26
CA SER A 253 8.10 22.32 19.59
C SER A 253 7.82 21.49 18.32
N LEU A 254 8.12 20.18 18.36
CA LEU A 254 7.73 19.26 17.30
C LEU A 254 6.21 19.06 17.20
N GLU A 255 5.45 19.45 18.22
CA GLU A 255 3.98 19.43 18.16
C GLU A 255 3.42 20.41 17.12
N GLU A 256 4.20 21.43 16.73
CA GLU A 256 3.79 22.33 15.66
C GLU A 256 3.64 21.60 14.30
N LEU A 257 4.33 20.47 14.11
CA LEU A 257 4.13 19.62 12.94
C LEU A 257 2.69 19.08 12.85
N ASP A 258 2.02 18.88 13.98
CA ASP A 258 0.66 18.34 14.05
C ASP A 258 -0.35 19.29 13.39
N THR A 259 -0.04 20.58 13.33
CA THR A 259 -0.86 21.58 12.64
C THR A 259 -0.91 21.39 11.13
N LEU A 260 0.04 20.66 10.57
CA LEU A 260 0.13 20.35 9.15
C LEU A 260 -0.74 19.15 8.76
N PHE A 261 -1.12 18.32 9.74
CA PHE A 261 -1.92 17.10 9.54
C PHE A 261 -3.42 17.41 9.56
N THR A 262 -3.93 17.98 8.46
CA THR A 262 -5.37 18.23 8.32
C THR A 262 -6.10 17.09 7.60
N ASP A 263 -5.38 16.33 6.77
CA ASP A 263 -5.86 15.19 6.00
C ASP A 263 -4.83 14.05 6.10
N TYR A 264 -5.23 12.81 5.85
CA TYR A 264 -4.35 11.63 5.87
C TYR A 264 -3.14 11.74 4.92
N TYR A 265 -3.32 12.41 3.78
CA TYR A 265 -2.25 12.75 2.86
C TYR A 265 -2.43 14.20 2.39
N ARG A 266 -1.38 15.01 2.49
CA ARG A 266 -1.44 16.40 2.08
C ARG A 266 -0.16 16.84 1.38
N GLU A 267 -0.30 17.44 0.20
CA GLU A 267 0.78 18.20 -0.43
C GLU A 267 0.76 19.63 0.09
N LEU A 268 1.89 20.09 0.60
CA LEU A 268 2.07 21.44 1.13
C LEU A 268 2.73 22.34 0.07
N SER A 269 2.24 23.55 -0.06
CA SER A 269 3.00 24.62 -0.71
C SER A 269 4.21 24.99 0.15
N LEU A 270 5.21 25.66 -0.44
CA LEU A 270 6.38 26.11 0.34
C LEU A 270 6.00 27.01 1.51
N GLU A 271 4.98 27.86 1.34
CA GLU A 271 4.49 28.77 2.40
C GLU A 271 3.88 27.97 3.56
N GLU A 272 3.04 26.98 3.27
CA GLU A 272 2.42 26.11 4.28
C GLU A 272 3.45 25.20 4.98
N ALA A 273 4.47 24.73 4.27
CA ALA A 273 5.53 23.89 4.81
C ALA A 273 6.59 24.68 5.61
N THR A 274 6.51 26.02 5.63
CA THR A 274 7.48 26.89 6.28
C THR A 274 6.97 27.34 7.63
N LEU A 275 7.59 26.84 8.71
CA LEU A 275 7.35 27.22 10.09
C LEU A 275 8.48 28.13 10.56
N LYS A 276 8.17 29.07 11.44
CA LYS A 276 9.14 30.06 11.91
C LYS A 276 8.95 30.35 13.41
N THR A 277 10.05 30.32 14.13
CA THR A 277 10.10 30.78 15.53
C THR A 277 11.27 31.72 15.72
N GLU A 278 11.08 32.80 16.47
CA GLU A 278 12.11 33.82 16.74
C GLU A 278 11.95 34.49 18.06
N ASN A 279 13.07 35.01 18.58
CA ASN A 279 13.13 35.94 19.70
C ASN A 279 14.17 37.04 19.44
N ASP A 280 14.54 37.82 20.45
CA ASP A 280 15.51 38.88 20.28
C ASP A 280 16.94 38.42 19.98
N ARG A 281 17.27 37.13 20.24
CA ARG A 281 18.62 36.57 20.13
C ARG A 281 18.80 35.64 18.91
N ALA A 282 17.74 34.99 18.45
CA ALA A 282 17.85 34.02 17.35
C ALA A 282 16.53 33.87 16.58
N MET A 283 16.64 33.28 15.41
CA MET A 283 15.51 32.86 14.59
C MET A 283 15.79 31.46 14.02
N LEU A 284 14.79 30.59 14.04
CA LEU A 284 14.74 29.32 13.32
C LEU A 284 13.64 29.42 12.28
N GLN A 285 13.99 29.16 11.04
CA GLN A 285 13.03 28.88 9.98
C GLN A 285 13.14 27.40 9.60
N ILE A 286 12.04 26.68 9.70
CA ILE A 286 11.96 25.25 9.51
C ILE A 286 11.08 24.99 8.30
N ILE A 287 11.60 24.26 7.31
CA ILE A 287 10.87 23.86 6.13
C ILE A 287 10.68 22.35 6.17
N VAL A 288 9.43 21.94 6.27
CA VAL A 288 9.05 20.52 6.33
C VAL A 288 9.07 19.95 4.93
N GLN A 289 10.02 19.06 4.65
CA GLN A 289 10.10 18.36 3.38
C GLN A 289 9.07 17.21 3.31
N SER A 290 8.98 16.46 4.39
CA SER A 290 7.97 15.45 4.64
C SER A 290 7.75 15.32 6.14
N SER A 291 6.54 14.97 6.54
CA SER A 291 6.25 14.61 7.91
C SER A 291 5.19 13.51 7.94
N GLU A 292 5.36 12.57 8.87
CA GLU A 292 4.50 11.42 9.07
C GLU A 292 4.18 11.30 10.57
N LEU A 293 2.93 11.06 10.88
CA LEU A 293 2.45 10.75 12.23
C LEU A 293 1.83 9.36 12.21
N TYR A 294 2.41 8.43 12.97
CA TYR A 294 1.96 7.05 13.06
C TYR A 294 1.88 6.65 14.55
N GLU A 295 0.71 6.24 15.04
CA GLU A 295 0.49 5.80 16.43
C GLU A 295 1.14 6.73 17.50
N ASP A 296 1.02 8.04 17.35
CA ASP A 296 1.66 9.07 18.19
C ASP A 296 3.20 9.18 18.01
N GLU A 297 3.81 8.42 17.09
CA GLU A 297 5.21 8.56 16.72
C GLU A 297 5.36 9.52 15.53
N ARG A 298 6.24 10.52 15.66
CA ARG A 298 6.53 11.51 14.61
C ARG A 298 7.79 11.18 13.86
N TYR A 299 7.68 11.21 12.52
CA TYR A 299 8.80 11.14 11.60
C TYR A 299 8.77 12.38 10.71
N ALA A 300 9.90 13.04 10.52
CA ALA A 300 9.96 14.19 9.61
C ALA A 300 11.35 14.40 9.03
N GLU A 301 11.39 14.90 7.78
CA GLU A 301 12.59 15.46 7.15
C GLU A 301 12.45 16.98 7.15
N LEU A 302 13.37 17.65 7.86
CA LEU A 302 13.34 19.09 8.10
C LEU A 302 14.56 19.76 7.51
N TYR A 303 14.37 20.90 6.85
CA TYR A 303 15.41 21.84 6.52
C TYR A 303 15.33 23.02 7.51
N VAL A 304 16.36 23.16 8.34
CA VAL A 304 16.41 24.15 9.40
C VAL A 304 17.44 25.22 9.07
N PHE A 305 16.99 26.44 8.98
CA PHE A 305 17.80 27.64 8.77
C PHE A 305 17.90 28.40 10.10
N VAL A 306 19.10 28.70 10.50
CA VAL A 306 19.40 29.39 11.78
C VAL A 306 19.96 30.77 11.51
N GLN A 307 19.42 31.76 12.18
CA GLN A 307 19.98 33.13 12.22
C GLN A 307 20.23 33.51 13.68
N LEU A 308 21.44 33.94 13.99
CA LEU A 308 21.80 34.53 15.27
C LEU A 308 21.66 36.05 15.14
N LYS A 309 20.99 36.68 16.12
CA LYS A 309 20.79 38.13 16.15
C LYS A 309 21.84 38.76 17.07
N GLU A 310 22.60 39.71 16.54
CA GLU A 310 23.61 40.47 17.27
C GLU A 310 23.00 41.42 18.30
#